data_e3815c5875f1d47e2b2fc007ac9f8a0c
#
_entry.id   e3815c5875f1d47e2b2fc007ac9f8a0c
#
_cell.length_a   1.000
_cell.length_b   1.000
_cell.length_c   1.000
_cell.angle_alpha   90.00
_cell.angle_beta   90.00
_cell.angle_gamma   90.00
#
_symmetry.space_group_name_H-M   'P 1'
#
loop_
_entity.id
_entity.type
_entity.pdbx_description
1 polymer ?
#
loop_
_entity_poly.entity_id
_entity_poly.type
_entity_poly.pdbx_seq_one_letter_code
_entity_poly.pdbx_strand_id
1 'polypeptide(L)'
;MTKGELIDTVAKSAKISKRAAGDAVDATFVNISKAIKKSKRFQVPGFGTFTVRSRKARKGRNPQTGAVISIKASRTVGFKPAPNIKKGL
;
A
#
# COMPACT_ATOMS: atom_id res chain seq x y z
N MET A 1 4.18 6.36 13.74
CA MET A 1 3.88 5.00 14.27
C MET A 1 4.75 3.98 13.57
N THR A 2 5.38 3.12 14.34
CA THR A 2 6.15 2.00 13.80
C THR A 2 5.29 0.73 13.74
N LYS A 3 5.81 -0.31 13.08
CA LYS A 3 5.15 -1.63 13.07
C LYS A 3 4.97 -2.18 14.49
N GLY A 4 6.01 -2.03 15.34
CA GLY A 4 5.94 -2.47 16.74
C GLY A 4 4.86 -1.76 17.54
N GLU A 5 4.73 -0.46 17.35
CA GLU A 5 3.66 0.32 17.99
C GLU A 5 2.28 -0.08 17.49
N LEU A 6 2.15 -0.36 16.20
CA LEU A 6 0.91 -0.85 15.62
C LEU A 6 0.51 -2.20 16.24
N ILE A 7 1.46 -3.13 16.38
CA ILE A 7 1.23 -4.43 17.00
C ILE A 7 0.75 -4.27 18.44
N ASP A 8 1.39 -3.39 19.21
CA ASP A 8 0.99 -3.10 20.61
C ASP A 8 -0.43 -2.56 20.67
N THR A 9 -0.77 -1.64 19.80
CA THR A 9 -2.11 -1.04 19.73
C THR A 9 -3.17 -2.07 19.35
N VAL A 10 -2.88 -2.92 18.37
CA VAL A 10 -3.78 -4.00 17.95
C VAL A 10 -3.99 -5.00 19.08
N ALA A 11 -2.92 -5.38 19.78
CA ALA A 11 -3.02 -6.29 20.92
C ALA A 11 -4.00 -5.76 22.00
N LYS A 12 -3.89 -4.47 22.33
CA LYS A 12 -4.76 -3.82 23.29
C LYS A 12 -6.18 -3.71 22.80
N SER A 13 -6.37 -3.27 21.56
CA SER A 13 -7.70 -3.04 20.97
C SER A 13 -8.47 -4.35 20.77
N ALA A 14 -7.80 -5.40 20.34
CA ALA A 14 -8.41 -6.71 20.11
C ALA A 14 -8.39 -7.61 21.32
N LYS A 15 -7.76 -7.18 22.41
CA LYS A 15 -7.63 -7.96 23.67
C LYS A 15 -6.95 -9.31 23.45
N ILE A 16 -5.86 -9.31 22.70
CA ILE A 16 -5.05 -10.48 22.38
C ILE A 16 -3.60 -10.24 22.82
N SER A 17 -2.81 -11.32 22.86
CA SER A 17 -1.40 -11.21 23.18
C SER A 17 -0.61 -10.47 22.08
N LYS A 18 0.55 -9.91 22.42
CA LYS A 18 1.43 -9.27 21.43
C LYS A 18 1.83 -10.24 20.32
N ARG A 19 2.08 -11.51 20.65
CA ARG A 19 2.44 -12.52 19.66
C ARG A 19 1.29 -12.75 18.68
N ALA A 20 0.07 -12.92 19.18
CA ALA A 20 -1.12 -13.08 18.33
C ALA A 20 -1.36 -11.84 17.48
N ALA A 21 -1.18 -10.65 18.05
CA ALA A 21 -1.30 -9.38 17.32
C ALA A 21 -0.25 -9.26 16.23
N GLY A 22 1.00 -9.64 16.49
CA GLY A 22 2.07 -9.65 15.50
C GLY A 22 1.76 -10.56 14.32
N ASP A 23 1.31 -11.77 14.61
CA ASP A 23 0.90 -12.73 13.58
C ASP A 23 -0.29 -12.22 12.77
N ALA A 24 -1.26 -11.60 13.42
CA ALA A 24 -2.44 -11.03 12.76
C ALA A 24 -2.07 -9.86 11.85
N VAL A 25 -1.21 -8.96 12.29
CA VAL A 25 -0.72 -7.83 11.48
C VAL A 25 0.05 -8.33 10.28
N ASP A 26 0.98 -9.27 10.46
CA ASP A 26 1.76 -9.84 9.36
C ASP A 26 0.86 -10.56 8.35
N ALA A 27 -0.07 -11.38 8.81
CA ALA A 27 -1.02 -12.07 7.95
C ALA A 27 -1.89 -11.09 7.16
N THR A 28 -2.32 -10.01 7.78
CA THR A 28 -3.14 -8.98 7.15
C THR A 28 -2.40 -8.36 5.96
N PHE A 29 -1.16 -7.92 6.16
CA PHE A 29 -0.40 -7.27 5.08
C PHE A 29 0.01 -8.26 3.98
N VAL A 30 0.36 -9.48 4.33
CA VAL A 30 0.65 -10.53 3.35
C VAL A 30 -0.57 -10.80 2.47
N ASN A 31 -1.75 -10.91 3.05
CA ASN A 31 -2.98 -11.17 2.32
C ASN A 31 -3.41 -9.98 1.47
N ILE A 32 -3.22 -8.75 1.95
CA ILE A 32 -3.46 -7.55 1.16
C ILE A 32 -2.57 -7.53 -0.08
N SER A 33 -1.28 -7.83 0.09
CA SER A 33 -0.33 -7.90 -1.03
C SER A 33 -0.73 -8.94 -2.06
N LYS A 34 -1.16 -10.12 -1.63
CA LYS A 34 -1.65 -11.18 -2.53
C LYS A 34 -2.92 -10.75 -3.27
N ALA A 35 -3.87 -10.12 -2.58
CA ALA A 35 -5.11 -9.65 -3.18
C ALA A 35 -4.85 -8.59 -4.25
N ILE A 36 -3.94 -7.66 -4.00
CA ILE A 36 -3.55 -6.63 -4.96
C ILE A 36 -2.93 -7.26 -6.21
N LYS A 37 -2.04 -8.22 -6.04
CA LYS A 37 -1.39 -8.91 -7.17
C LYS A 37 -2.39 -9.71 -8.01
N LYS A 38 -3.34 -10.37 -7.35
CA LYS A 38 -4.33 -11.22 -8.03
C LYS A 38 -5.43 -10.42 -8.72
N SER A 39 -6.05 -9.49 -7.98
CA SER A 39 -7.25 -8.77 -8.43
C SER A 39 -6.96 -7.36 -8.94
N LYS A 40 -5.72 -6.87 -8.80
CA LYS A 40 -5.28 -5.52 -9.18
C LYS A 40 -6.01 -4.42 -8.41
N ARG A 41 -6.83 -4.79 -7.45
CA ARG A 41 -7.58 -3.86 -6.62
C ARG A 41 -7.92 -4.52 -5.29
N PHE A 42 -7.81 -3.77 -4.21
CA PHE A 42 -8.24 -4.20 -2.88
C PHE A 42 -8.89 -3.03 -2.16
N GLN A 43 -10.15 -3.18 -1.80
CA GLN A 43 -10.92 -2.13 -1.13
C GLN A 43 -11.23 -2.52 0.29
N VAL A 44 -10.97 -1.62 1.23
CA VAL A 44 -11.40 -1.73 2.63
C VAL A 44 -12.43 -0.64 2.87
N PRO A 45 -13.72 -0.98 3.01
CA PRO A 45 -14.76 0.01 3.27
C PRO A 45 -14.43 0.84 4.52
N GLY A 46 -14.55 2.16 4.41
CA GLY A 46 -14.23 3.07 5.49
C GLY A 46 -12.75 3.38 5.68
N PHE A 47 -11.85 2.70 4.96
CA PHE A 47 -10.42 2.94 5.04
C PHE A 47 -9.86 3.50 3.72
N GLY A 48 -10.01 2.77 2.65
CA GLY A 48 -9.51 3.20 1.35
C GLY A 48 -9.41 2.05 0.35
N THR A 49 -8.85 2.36 -0.79
CA THR A 49 -8.70 1.42 -1.89
C THR A 49 -7.27 1.41 -2.40
N PHE A 50 -6.71 0.23 -2.55
CA PHE A 50 -5.43 -0.01 -3.19
C PHE A 50 -5.66 -0.44 -4.62
N THR A 51 -4.98 0.17 -5.57
CA THR A 51 -5.08 -0.17 -6.99
C THR A 51 -3.71 -0.29 -7.62
N VAL A 52 -3.58 -1.17 -8.60
CA VAL A 52 -2.35 -1.27 -9.39
C VAL A 52 -2.44 -0.23 -10.51
N ARG A 53 -1.43 0.62 -10.58
CA ARG A 53 -1.27 1.61 -11.64
C ARG A 53 -0.15 1.14 -12.56
N SER A 54 -0.42 1.15 -13.86
CA SER A 54 0.57 0.80 -14.88
C SER A 54 0.99 2.06 -15.61
N ARG A 55 2.28 2.20 -15.83
CA ARG A 55 2.85 3.24 -16.69
C ARG A 55 3.46 2.57 -17.90
N LYS A 56 3.07 3.02 -19.08
CA LYS A 56 3.63 2.53 -20.33
C LYS A 56 5.09 2.96 -20.46
N ALA A 57 5.88 2.16 -21.17
CA ALA A 57 7.22 2.56 -21.57
C ALA A 57 7.13 3.85 -22.39
N ARG A 58 8.05 4.76 -22.17
CA ARG A 58 8.09 6.05 -22.87
C ARG A 58 9.53 6.49 -23.07
N LYS A 59 9.71 7.43 -23.98
CA LYS A 59 11.00 8.11 -24.15
C LYS A 59 10.98 9.41 -23.37
N GLY A 60 12.04 9.64 -22.59
CA GLY A 60 12.24 10.89 -21.89
C GLY A 60 13.58 11.51 -22.29
N ARG A 61 13.87 12.69 -21.77
CA ARG A 61 15.15 13.37 -21.97
C ARG A 61 15.87 13.58 -20.66
N ASN A 62 17.17 13.34 -20.67
CA ASN A 62 18.01 13.69 -19.53
C ASN A 62 18.13 15.22 -19.48
N PRO A 63 17.69 15.88 -18.38
CA PRO A 63 17.72 17.34 -18.30
C PRO A 63 19.13 17.94 -18.29
N GLN A 64 20.16 17.15 -17.95
CA GLN A 64 21.53 17.61 -17.92
C GLN A 64 22.24 17.49 -19.27
N THR A 65 21.99 16.41 -20.02
CA THR A 65 22.70 16.13 -21.27
C THR A 65 21.81 16.33 -22.49
N GLY A 66 20.50 16.40 -22.33
CA GLY A 66 19.54 16.44 -23.43
C GLY A 66 19.40 15.11 -24.18
N ALA A 67 20.08 14.06 -23.73
CA ALA A 67 20.01 12.75 -24.35
C ALA A 67 18.65 12.10 -24.18
N VAL A 68 18.19 11.40 -25.21
CA VAL A 68 16.94 10.62 -25.13
C VAL A 68 17.20 9.36 -24.34
N ILE A 69 16.40 9.12 -23.32
CA ILE A 69 16.47 7.92 -22.48
C ILE A 69 15.17 7.13 -22.62
N SER A 70 15.27 5.81 -22.54
CA SER A 70 14.10 4.93 -22.53
C SER A 70 13.66 4.69 -21.10
N ILE A 71 12.41 5.05 -20.79
CA ILE A 71 11.79 4.78 -19.48
C ILE A 71 10.97 3.51 -19.64
N LYS A 72 11.36 2.46 -18.91
CA LYS A 72 10.68 1.17 -18.98
C LYS A 72 9.27 1.26 -18.41
N ALA A 73 8.38 0.42 -18.92
CA ALA A 73 7.07 0.22 -18.32
C ALA A 73 7.24 -0.22 -16.87
N SER A 74 6.41 0.32 -16.00
CA SER A 74 6.44 -0.01 -14.57
C SER A 74 5.04 -0.12 -14.01
N ARG A 75 4.91 -0.87 -12.92
CA ARG A 75 3.66 -0.97 -12.17
C ARG A 75 3.92 -0.53 -10.75
N THR A 76 2.98 0.19 -10.19
CA THR A 76 3.04 0.63 -8.80
C THR A 76 1.66 0.49 -8.17
N VAL A 77 1.63 0.55 -6.84
CA VAL A 77 0.38 0.50 -6.08
C VAL A 77 0.03 1.91 -5.64
N GLY A 78 -1.18 2.35 -6.02
CA GLY A 78 -1.73 3.60 -5.54
C GLY A 78 -2.73 3.36 -4.43
N PHE A 79 -2.79 4.26 -3.47
CA PHE A 79 -3.75 4.23 -2.37
C PHE A 79 -4.65 5.46 -2.44
N LYS A 80 -5.97 5.21 -2.45
CA LYS A 80 -6.97 6.28 -2.38
C LYS A 80 -7.68 6.17 -1.04
N PRO A 81 -7.49 7.13 -0.12
CA PRO A 81 -8.15 7.06 1.18
C PRO A 81 -9.65 7.27 1.08
N ALA A 82 -10.39 6.63 1.97
CA ALA A 82 -11.82 6.84 2.09
C ALA A 82 -12.12 8.25 2.63
N PRO A 83 -13.29 8.82 2.32
CA PRO A 83 -13.65 10.17 2.81
C PRO A 83 -13.55 10.34 4.32
N ASN A 84 -13.86 9.32 5.10
CA ASN A 84 -13.76 9.37 6.57
C ASN A 84 -12.33 9.58 7.06
N ILE A 85 -11.32 9.06 6.37
CA ILE A 85 -9.92 9.27 6.74
C ILE A 85 -9.53 10.72 6.46
N LYS A 86 -9.88 11.23 5.28
CA LYS A 86 -9.62 12.63 4.92
C LYS A 86 -10.30 13.60 5.88
N LYS A 87 -11.50 13.29 6.33
CA LYS A 87 -12.27 14.14 7.22
C LYS A 87 -11.62 14.33 8.59
N GLY A 88 -10.84 13.35 9.05
CA GLY A 88 -10.10 13.41 10.31
C GLY A 88 -8.75 14.12 10.24
N LEU A 89 -8.33 14.59 9.08
CA LEU A 89 -7.02 15.24 8.90
C LEU A 89 -7.07 16.75 9.07
#